data_63477483936998bd7800227a7cfbcbff
#
_entry.id   63477483936998bd7800227a7cfbcbff
#
_cell.length_a   1.000
_cell.length_b   1.000
_cell.length_c   1.000
_cell.angle_alpha   90.00
_cell.angle_beta   90.00
_cell.angle_gamma   90.00
#
_symmetry.space_group_name_H-M   'P 1'
#
loop_
_entity.id
_entity.type
_entity.pdbx_description
1 polymer ?
#
loop_
_entity_poly.entity_id
_entity_poly.type
_entity_poly.pdbx_seq_one_letter_code
_entity_poly.pdbx_strand_id
1 'polypeptide(L)'
;VKEAQDSLMTSRLSYLPSLTLAPQGGVSSFDRMKGSWSWSLPVSASWELDLFGKILNTKRAAKAALLRSEAYRQAVQTQVVAAIANYYYTLLMLDKQLQITEETAVLWGENVETMKAMKEAAMVNEAGVVQSEANYYMVLASISDLKNQIRETENALSLLLRQAPQKIERGKLEDQQLPTILHTGVPVQLLSNRPDVKAAEMALAGTYYLSLIHISEPTRLRCI
;
A
#
# COMPACT_ATOMS: atom_id res chain seq x y z
N VAL A 1 -9.76 -7.35 5.65
CA VAL A 1 -10.87 -7.21 6.61
C VAL A 1 -11.85 -8.36 6.45
N LYS A 2 -12.38 -8.66 5.25
CA LYS A 2 -13.34 -9.76 5.03
C LYS A 2 -12.78 -11.11 5.52
N GLU A 3 -11.58 -11.49 5.12
CA GLU A 3 -10.91 -12.71 5.58
C GLU A 3 -10.83 -12.80 7.12
N ALA A 4 -10.53 -11.68 7.79
CA ALA A 4 -10.49 -11.64 9.25
C ALA A 4 -11.88 -11.76 9.89
N GLN A 5 -12.94 -11.27 9.21
CA GLN A 5 -14.33 -11.48 9.62
C GLN A 5 -14.73 -12.94 9.50
N ASP A 6 -14.37 -13.60 8.39
CA ASP A 6 -14.63 -15.01 8.16
C ASP A 6 -13.88 -15.90 9.19
N SER A 7 -12.63 -15.56 9.49
CA SER A 7 -11.84 -16.22 10.54
C SER A 7 -12.50 -16.08 11.92
N LEU A 8 -13.01 -14.89 12.27
CA LEU A 8 -13.75 -14.68 13.49
C LEU A 8 -15.05 -15.49 13.50
N MET A 9 -15.76 -15.57 12.38
CA MET A 9 -16.99 -16.36 12.26
C MET A 9 -16.68 -17.85 12.43
N THR A 10 -15.63 -18.37 11.81
CA THR A 10 -15.15 -19.75 11.98
C THR A 10 -14.84 -20.04 13.45
N SER A 11 -14.13 -19.12 14.13
CA SER A 11 -13.85 -19.27 15.58
C SER A 11 -15.09 -19.23 16.46
N ARG A 12 -16.17 -18.56 16.03
CA ARG A 12 -17.48 -18.60 16.73
C ARG A 12 -18.19 -19.91 16.49
N LEU A 13 -18.12 -20.45 15.28
CA LEU A 13 -18.74 -21.74 14.92
C LEU A 13 -18.04 -22.92 15.60
N SER A 14 -16.79 -22.78 16.05
CA SER A 14 -16.06 -23.83 16.78
C SER A 14 -16.70 -24.19 18.15
N TYR A 15 -17.64 -23.40 18.64
CA TYR A 15 -18.44 -23.77 19.81
C TYR A 15 -19.57 -24.75 19.50
N LEU A 16 -19.91 -24.94 18.22
CA LEU A 16 -20.96 -25.85 17.80
C LEU A 16 -20.37 -27.23 17.47
N PRO A 17 -21.15 -28.31 17.64
CA PRO A 17 -20.72 -29.63 17.20
C PRO A 17 -20.50 -29.65 15.69
N SER A 18 -19.43 -30.30 15.27
CA SER A 18 -19.16 -30.55 13.84
C SER A 18 -19.86 -31.84 13.41
N LEU A 19 -20.59 -31.75 12.30
CA LEU A 19 -21.23 -32.89 11.64
C LEU A 19 -20.48 -33.17 10.35
N THR A 20 -19.93 -34.37 10.20
CA THR A 20 -19.25 -34.81 9.01
C THR A 20 -20.02 -35.93 8.33
N LEU A 21 -20.37 -35.72 7.07
CA LEU A 21 -20.99 -36.70 6.19
C LEU A 21 -19.96 -37.09 5.15
N ALA A 22 -19.53 -38.36 5.13
CA ALA A 22 -18.49 -38.84 4.23
C ALA A 22 -18.99 -40.02 3.37
N PRO A 23 -19.75 -39.75 2.29
CA PRO A 23 -20.21 -40.82 1.40
C PRO A 23 -19.02 -41.56 0.79
N GLN A 24 -19.01 -42.85 0.87
CA GLN A 24 -17.99 -43.71 0.30
C GLN A 24 -18.62 -44.77 -0.59
N GLY A 25 -18.12 -44.94 -1.80
CA GLY A 25 -18.53 -45.98 -2.72
C GLY A 25 -17.30 -46.75 -3.20
N GLY A 26 -17.37 -48.06 -3.22
CA GLY A 26 -16.30 -48.93 -3.72
C GLY A 26 -16.83 -50.05 -4.58
N VAL A 27 -16.04 -50.45 -5.57
CA VAL A 27 -16.29 -51.63 -6.40
C VAL A 27 -15.14 -52.57 -6.12
N SER A 28 -15.42 -53.75 -5.61
CA SER A 28 -14.41 -54.82 -5.43
C SER A 28 -14.70 -55.95 -6.41
N SER A 29 -13.73 -56.28 -7.26
CA SER A 29 -13.76 -57.44 -8.15
C SER A 29 -12.52 -58.24 -7.89
N PHE A 30 -12.71 -59.54 -7.63
CA PHE A 30 -11.61 -60.48 -7.45
C PHE A 30 -11.77 -61.63 -8.44
N ASP A 31 -10.75 -61.87 -9.24
CA ASP A 31 -10.57 -63.01 -10.14
C ASP A 31 -11.82 -63.46 -10.93
N ARG A 32 -12.21 -62.69 -11.98
CA ARG A 32 -13.32 -62.96 -12.93
C ARG A 32 -14.73 -63.10 -12.34
N MET A 33 -14.91 -62.83 -11.05
CA MET A 33 -16.25 -62.74 -10.47
C MET A 33 -16.90 -61.40 -10.73
N LYS A 34 -18.25 -61.36 -10.78
CA LYS A 34 -18.99 -60.11 -10.88
C LYS A 34 -18.61 -59.20 -9.71
N GLY A 35 -18.14 -58.00 -10.02
CA GLY A 35 -17.79 -56.97 -9.02
C GLY A 35 -18.96 -56.71 -8.06
N SER A 36 -18.65 -56.72 -6.76
CA SER A 36 -19.65 -56.30 -5.77
C SER A 36 -19.53 -54.77 -5.51
N TRP A 37 -20.67 -54.12 -5.57
CA TRP A 37 -20.79 -52.72 -5.22
C TRP A 37 -21.05 -52.57 -3.72
N SER A 38 -20.23 -51.79 -3.06
CA SER A 38 -20.47 -51.40 -1.67
C SER A 38 -20.56 -49.89 -1.59
N TRP A 39 -21.52 -49.40 -0.87
CA TRP A 39 -21.61 -47.98 -0.52
C TRP A 39 -21.93 -47.83 0.95
N SER A 40 -21.34 -46.81 1.56
CA SER A 40 -21.59 -46.46 2.96
C SER A 40 -21.73 -44.95 3.10
N LEU A 41 -22.57 -44.53 4.03
CA LEU A 41 -22.81 -43.15 4.35
C LEU A 41 -22.54 -42.93 5.85
N PRO A 42 -21.28 -42.94 6.30
CA PRO A 42 -20.97 -42.67 7.69
C PRO A 42 -21.30 -41.21 8.03
N VAL A 43 -22.07 -41.04 9.11
CA VAL A 43 -22.33 -39.75 9.73
C VAL A 43 -21.60 -39.74 11.06
N SER A 44 -20.70 -38.78 11.25
CA SER A 44 -19.99 -38.58 12.51
C SER A 44 -20.29 -37.19 13.06
N ALA A 45 -20.50 -37.13 14.40
CA ALA A 45 -20.66 -35.88 15.13
C ALA A 45 -19.53 -35.78 16.15
N SER A 46 -18.82 -34.67 16.19
CA SER A 46 -17.82 -34.40 17.24
C SER A 46 -18.05 -33.00 17.84
N TRP A 47 -17.87 -32.92 19.14
CA TRP A 47 -18.04 -31.69 19.89
C TRP A 47 -16.92 -31.56 20.93
N GLU A 48 -16.21 -30.41 20.89
CA GLU A 48 -15.16 -30.05 21.82
C GLU A 48 -15.71 -29.10 22.87
N LEU A 49 -15.71 -29.52 24.13
CA LEU A 49 -16.11 -28.68 25.27
C LEU A 49 -14.91 -27.82 25.68
N ASP A 50 -15.11 -26.51 25.77
CA ASP A 50 -14.06 -25.54 26.11
C ASP A 50 -13.82 -25.44 27.61
N LEU A 51 -13.28 -26.49 28.22
CA LEU A 51 -13.01 -26.55 29.65
C LEU A 51 -11.85 -25.66 30.12
N PHE A 52 -10.88 -25.44 29.23
CA PHE A 52 -9.64 -24.69 29.53
C PHE A 52 -9.57 -23.34 28.83
N GLY A 53 -10.62 -22.89 28.16
CA GLY A 53 -10.68 -21.59 27.50
C GLY A 53 -9.91 -21.49 26.18
N LYS A 54 -9.57 -22.62 25.56
CA LYS A 54 -8.89 -22.68 24.24
C LYS A 54 -9.73 -21.99 23.15
N ILE A 55 -10.99 -22.40 23.01
CA ILE A 55 -11.91 -21.85 22.01
C ILE A 55 -12.21 -20.38 22.32
N LEU A 56 -12.37 -20.04 23.60
CA LEU A 56 -12.58 -18.66 24.05
C LEU A 56 -11.40 -17.75 23.67
N ASN A 57 -10.18 -18.19 23.94
CA ASN A 57 -8.97 -17.40 23.65
C ASN A 57 -8.68 -17.37 22.14
N THR A 58 -8.97 -18.42 21.39
CA THR A 58 -8.91 -18.42 19.92
C THR A 58 -9.87 -17.38 19.33
N LYS A 59 -11.11 -17.32 19.83
CA LYS A 59 -12.09 -16.31 19.40
C LYS A 59 -11.64 -14.87 19.77
N ARG A 60 -11.05 -14.69 20.96
CA ARG A 60 -10.49 -13.38 21.36
C ARG A 60 -9.32 -12.96 20.47
N ALA A 61 -8.43 -13.90 20.14
CA ALA A 61 -7.33 -13.67 19.22
C ALA A 61 -7.84 -13.32 17.80
N ALA A 62 -8.83 -14.04 17.29
CA ALA A 62 -9.47 -13.73 16.01
C ALA A 62 -10.16 -12.35 16.01
N LYS A 63 -10.79 -11.94 17.13
CA LYS A 63 -11.37 -10.60 17.29
C LYS A 63 -10.28 -9.52 17.27
N ALA A 64 -9.16 -9.74 17.95
CA ALA A 64 -8.02 -8.82 17.92
C ALA A 64 -7.42 -8.71 16.50
N ALA A 65 -7.32 -9.82 15.76
CA ALA A 65 -6.89 -9.84 14.37
C ALA A 65 -7.83 -9.04 13.45
N LEU A 66 -9.15 -9.10 13.67
CA LEU A 66 -10.11 -8.28 12.93
C LEU A 66 -9.90 -6.79 13.21
N LEU A 67 -9.82 -6.38 14.47
CA LEU A 67 -9.59 -4.97 14.86
C LEU A 67 -8.24 -4.46 14.32
N ARG A 68 -7.21 -5.29 14.35
CA ARG A 68 -5.91 -4.99 13.70
C ARG A 68 -6.07 -4.74 12.21
N SER A 69 -6.83 -5.59 11.51
CA SER A 69 -7.07 -5.46 10.08
C SER A 69 -7.85 -4.18 9.72
N GLU A 70 -8.79 -3.77 10.58
CA GLU A 70 -9.52 -2.50 10.43
C GLU A 70 -8.62 -1.29 10.64
N ALA A 71 -7.77 -1.32 11.68
CA ALA A 71 -6.78 -0.27 11.92
C ALA A 71 -5.76 -0.18 10.76
N TYR A 72 -5.32 -1.32 10.24
CA TYR A 72 -4.43 -1.37 9.07
C TYR A 72 -5.08 -0.77 7.82
N ARG A 73 -6.38 -1.01 7.59
CA ARG A 73 -7.13 -0.36 6.50
C ARG A 73 -7.10 1.16 6.63
N GLN A 74 -7.27 1.69 7.84
CA GLN A 74 -7.21 3.14 8.07
C GLN A 74 -5.79 3.69 7.84
N ALA A 75 -4.75 2.95 8.25
CA ALA A 75 -3.36 3.34 7.99
C ALA A 75 -3.07 3.42 6.50
N VAL A 76 -3.49 2.41 5.71
CA VAL A 76 -3.34 2.42 4.25
C VAL A 76 -4.10 3.58 3.62
N GLN A 77 -5.32 3.86 4.08
CA GLN A 77 -6.09 5.00 3.60
C GLN A 77 -5.35 6.34 3.82
N THR A 78 -4.76 6.52 4.99
CA THR A 78 -3.96 7.72 5.30
C THR A 78 -2.72 7.81 4.40
N GLN A 79 -2.04 6.68 4.15
CA GLN A 79 -0.88 6.64 3.24
C GLN A 79 -1.27 7.00 1.80
N VAL A 80 -2.41 6.49 1.32
CA VAL A 80 -2.90 6.82 -0.03
C VAL A 80 -3.21 8.30 -0.15
N VAL A 81 -3.89 8.89 0.84
CA VAL A 81 -4.17 10.34 0.85
C VAL A 81 -2.89 11.16 0.85
N ALA A 82 -1.90 10.79 1.67
CA ALA A 82 -0.60 11.45 1.71
C ALA A 82 0.16 11.31 0.38
N ALA A 83 0.13 10.14 -0.25
CA ALA A 83 0.76 9.91 -1.55
C ALA A 83 0.12 10.75 -2.65
N ILE A 84 -1.23 10.85 -2.69
CA ILE A 84 -1.94 11.70 -3.64
C ILE A 84 -1.53 13.16 -3.47
N ALA A 85 -1.50 13.65 -2.22
CA ALA A 85 -1.07 15.02 -1.93
C ALA A 85 0.38 15.27 -2.39
N ASN A 86 1.29 14.34 -2.10
CA ASN A 86 2.69 14.45 -2.53
C ASN A 86 2.83 14.51 -4.06
N TYR A 87 2.15 13.63 -4.79
CA TYR A 87 2.17 13.67 -6.26
C TYR A 87 1.57 14.97 -6.81
N TYR A 88 0.47 15.45 -6.20
CA TYR A 88 -0.15 16.70 -6.63
C TYR A 88 0.81 17.90 -6.47
N TYR A 89 1.43 18.06 -5.30
CA TYR A 89 2.39 19.13 -5.07
C TYR A 89 3.68 18.97 -5.89
N THR A 90 4.11 17.73 -6.15
CA THR A 90 5.22 17.47 -7.06
C THR A 90 4.90 17.94 -8.49
N LEU A 91 3.67 17.71 -8.97
CA LEU A 91 3.23 18.21 -10.27
C LEU A 91 3.24 19.74 -10.33
N LEU A 92 2.72 20.42 -9.29
CA LEU A 92 2.77 21.88 -9.23
C LEU A 92 4.20 22.44 -9.26
N MET A 93 5.11 21.77 -8.54
CA MET A 93 6.53 22.12 -8.55
C MET A 93 7.15 21.93 -9.93
N LEU A 94 6.90 20.79 -10.58
CA LEU A 94 7.44 20.49 -11.91
C LEU A 94 6.89 21.45 -12.99
N ASP A 95 5.62 21.83 -12.92
CA ASP A 95 5.04 22.85 -13.83
C ASP A 95 5.73 24.20 -13.67
N LYS A 96 5.97 24.61 -12.42
CA LYS A 96 6.67 25.89 -12.16
C LYS A 96 8.12 25.83 -12.63
N GLN A 97 8.77 24.69 -12.40
CA GLN A 97 10.15 24.47 -12.88
C GLN A 97 10.21 24.47 -14.40
N LEU A 98 9.23 23.85 -15.07
CA LEU A 98 9.12 23.87 -16.54
C LEU A 98 8.97 25.30 -17.05
N GLN A 99 8.05 26.09 -16.45
CA GLN A 99 7.85 27.49 -16.82
C GLN A 99 9.15 28.30 -16.71
N ILE A 100 9.85 28.22 -15.58
CA ILE A 100 11.11 28.94 -15.36
C ILE A 100 12.17 28.49 -16.35
N THR A 101 12.24 27.19 -16.66
CA THR A 101 13.22 26.65 -17.60
C THR A 101 12.92 27.10 -19.04
N GLU A 102 11.63 27.19 -19.43
CA GLU A 102 11.21 27.71 -20.74
C GLU A 102 11.56 29.21 -20.86
N GLU A 103 11.28 30.02 -19.82
CA GLU A 103 11.71 31.42 -19.76
C GLU A 103 13.24 31.56 -19.85
N THR A 104 13.97 30.70 -19.15
CA THR A 104 15.44 30.66 -19.18
C THR A 104 15.97 30.29 -20.58
N ALA A 105 15.29 29.38 -21.29
CA ALA A 105 15.67 29.03 -22.66
C ALA A 105 15.56 30.22 -23.63
N VAL A 106 14.53 31.06 -23.46
CA VAL A 106 14.38 32.31 -24.26
C VAL A 106 15.57 33.22 -24.02
N LEU A 107 15.93 33.47 -22.73
CA LEU A 107 17.09 34.31 -22.39
C LEU A 107 18.42 33.79 -22.91
N TRP A 108 18.62 32.46 -22.87
CA TRP A 108 19.82 31.85 -23.47
C TRP A 108 19.83 31.97 -24.98
N GLY A 109 18.67 31.88 -25.65
CA GLY A 109 18.56 32.13 -27.08
C GLY A 109 18.99 33.57 -27.47
N GLU A 110 18.48 34.57 -26.73
CA GLU A 110 18.90 35.97 -26.92
C GLU A 110 20.39 36.19 -26.62
N ASN A 111 20.92 35.48 -25.60
CA ASN A 111 22.35 35.53 -25.30
C ASN A 111 23.20 34.97 -26.44
N VAL A 112 22.80 33.86 -27.07
CA VAL A 112 23.49 33.29 -28.21
C VAL A 112 23.55 34.27 -29.38
N GLU A 113 22.43 34.94 -29.71
CA GLU A 113 22.39 35.95 -30.78
C GLU A 113 23.27 37.16 -30.43
N THR A 114 23.30 37.60 -29.20
CA THR A 114 24.19 38.67 -28.73
C THR A 114 25.66 38.27 -28.87
N MET A 115 26.02 37.04 -28.47
CA MET A 115 27.38 36.53 -28.60
C MET A 115 27.82 36.41 -30.08
N LYS A 116 26.92 36.03 -31.00
CA LYS A 116 27.18 36.04 -32.45
C LYS A 116 27.47 37.44 -32.97
N ALA A 117 26.65 38.40 -32.59
CA ALA A 117 26.87 39.81 -33.01
C ALA A 117 28.17 40.38 -32.42
N MET A 118 28.52 40.05 -31.18
CA MET A 118 29.80 40.42 -30.57
C MET A 118 31.01 39.79 -31.31
N LYS A 119 30.87 38.54 -31.78
CA LYS A 119 31.89 37.88 -32.57
C LYS A 119 32.09 38.60 -33.93
N GLU A 120 31.00 38.99 -34.60
CA GLU A 120 31.09 39.77 -35.86
C GLU A 120 31.78 41.12 -35.64
N ALA A 121 31.60 41.72 -34.47
CA ALA A 121 32.30 42.95 -34.08
C ALA A 121 33.74 42.69 -33.55
N ALA A 122 34.26 41.47 -33.66
CA ALA A 122 35.58 41.04 -33.18
C ALA A 122 35.80 41.26 -31.65
N MET A 123 34.72 41.36 -30.85
CA MET A 123 34.78 41.55 -29.39
C MET A 123 34.87 40.21 -28.62
N VAL A 124 34.42 39.11 -29.21
CA VAL A 124 34.41 37.76 -28.60
C VAL A 124 34.94 36.74 -29.59
N ASN A 125 35.58 35.69 -29.10
CA ASN A 125 36.10 34.60 -29.94
C ASN A 125 35.02 33.53 -30.19
N GLU A 126 35.24 32.64 -31.14
CA GLU A 126 34.36 31.52 -31.51
C GLU A 126 34.03 30.62 -30.33
N ALA A 127 34.97 30.37 -29.42
CA ALA A 127 34.79 29.49 -28.28
C ALA A 127 33.69 30.03 -27.33
N GLY A 128 33.57 31.35 -27.18
CA GLY A 128 32.52 31.98 -26.41
C GLY A 128 31.13 31.76 -26.99
N VAL A 129 31.00 31.84 -28.32
CA VAL A 129 29.73 31.55 -29.02
C VAL A 129 29.33 30.10 -28.86
N VAL A 130 30.26 29.17 -29.12
CA VAL A 130 30.01 27.71 -28.98
C VAL A 130 29.64 27.35 -27.55
N GLN A 131 30.26 27.97 -26.55
CA GLN A 131 29.90 27.74 -25.14
C GLN A 131 28.49 28.22 -24.85
N SER A 132 28.06 29.38 -25.35
CA SER A 132 26.70 29.89 -25.18
C SER A 132 25.68 28.98 -25.87
N GLU A 133 25.97 28.50 -27.08
CA GLU A 133 25.12 27.53 -27.78
C GLU A 133 25.00 26.20 -27.00
N ALA A 134 26.10 25.68 -26.47
CA ALA A 134 26.10 24.47 -25.66
C ALA A 134 25.18 24.64 -24.41
N ASN A 135 25.27 25.78 -23.73
CA ASN A 135 24.41 26.06 -22.58
C ASN A 135 22.93 26.16 -23.00
N TYR A 136 22.62 26.81 -24.11
CA TYR A 136 21.27 26.87 -24.68
C TYR A 136 20.70 25.49 -24.94
N TYR A 137 21.46 24.62 -25.63
CA TYR A 137 21.01 23.25 -25.90
C TYR A 137 20.86 22.39 -24.63
N MET A 138 21.67 22.59 -23.61
CA MET A 138 21.49 21.94 -22.31
C MET A 138 20.18 22.31 -21.66
N VAL A 139 19.80 23.59 -21.71
CA VAL A 139 18.50 24.06 -21.19
C VAL A 139 17.35 23.46 -22.00
N LEU A 140 17.44 23.41 -23.33
CA LEU A 140 16.42 22.76 -24.17
C LEU A 140 16.28 21.27 -23.87
N ALA A 141 17.37 20.56 -23.61
CA ALA A 141 17.32 19.16 -23.20
C ALA A 141 16.60 19.00 -21.88
N SER A 142 16.87 19.85 -20.88
CA SER A 142 16.21 19.80 -19.57
C SER A 142 14.69 20.06 -19.64
N ILE A 143 14.21 20.84 -20.61
CA ILE A 143 12.77 21.01 -20.87
C ILE A 143 12.12 19.69 -21.26
N SER A 144 12.78 18.90 -22.10
CA SER A 144 12.28 17.59 -22.53
C SER A 144 12.22 16.61 -21.37
N ASP A 145 13.23 16.62 -20.50
CA ASP A 145 13.29 15.78 -19.31
C ASP A 145 12.19 16.17 -18.31
N LEU A 146 11.95 17.46 -18.08
CA LEU A 146 10.87 17.94 -17.24
C LEU A 146 9.49 17.52 -17.76
N LYS A 147 9.26 17.63 -19.07
CA LYS A 147 8.01 17.18 -19.70
C LYS A 147 7.79 15.67 -19.52
N ASN A 148 8.84 14.88 -19.57
CA ASN A 148 8.77 13.44 -19.29
C ASN A 148 8.45 13.18 -17.81
N GLN A 149 9.11 13.86 -16.88
CA GLN A 149 8.86 13.72 -15.43
C GLN A 149 7.42 14.10 -15.07
N ILE A 150 6.88 15.16 -15.67
CA ILE A 150 5.46 15.54 -15.50
C ILE A 150 4.55 14.40 -15.94
N ARG A 151 4.80 13.83 -17.13
CA ARG A 151 4.00 12.72 -17.65
C ARG A 151 4.09 11.47 -16.79
N GLU A 152 5.27 11.13 -16.32
CA GLU A 152 5.49 10.00 -15.42
C GLU A 152 4.74 10.19 -14.08
N THR A 153 4.78 11.40 -13.53
CA THR A 153 4.09 11.73 -12.29
C THR A 153 2.56 11.73 -12.48
N GLU A 154 2.05 12.23 -13.61
CA GLU A 154 0.62 12.13 -13.97
C GLU A 154 0.17 10.67 -14.11
N ASN A 155 0.98 9.82 -14.72
CA ASN A 155 0.70 8.40 -14.86
C ASN A 155 0.69 7.69 -13.50
N ALA A 156 1.66 8.00 -12.63
CA ALA A 156 1.72 7.46 -11.27
C ALA A 156 0.49 7.85 -10.44
N LEU A 157 0.06 9.11 -10.54
CA LEU A 157 -1.14 9.60 -9.86
C LEU A 157 -2.41 8.95 -10.44
N SER A 158 -2.52 8.83 -11.76
CA SER A 158 -3.64 8.14 -12.42
C SER A 158 -3.75 6.68 -11.99
N LEU A 159 -2.61 5.98 -11.88
CA LEU A 159 -2.55 4.60 -11.38
C LEU A 159 -3.05 4.51 -9.93
N LEU A 160 -2.65 5.45 -9.07
CA LEU A 160 -3.08 5.50 -7.67
C LEU A 160 -4.60 5.73 -7.57
N LEU A 161 -5.16 6.54 -8.48
CA LEU A 161 -6.60 6.79 -8.59
C LEU A 161 -7.37 5.69 -9.32
N ARG A 162 -6.68 4.65 -9.82
CA ARG A 162 -7.25 3.56 -10.65
C ARG A 162 -7.94 4.07 -11.91
N GLN A 163 -7.39 5.09 -12.52
CA GLN A 163 -7.86 5.67 -13.78
C GLN A 163 -6.88 5.37 -14.90
N ALA A 164 -7.36 5.43 -16.14
CA ALA A 164 -6.46 5.37 -17.29
C ALA A 164 -5.49 6.57 -17.27
N PRO A 165 -4.26 6.43 -17.80
CA PRO A 165 -3.33 7.53 -17.91
C PRO A 165 -3.97 8.74 -18.59
N GLN A 166 -4.01 9.87 -17.91
CA GLN A 166 -4.62 11.10 -18.40
C GLN A 166 -3.91 12.33 -17.83
N LYS A 167 -4.07 13.45 -18.53
CA LYS A 167 -3.62 14.75 -18.01
C LYS A 167 -4.50 15.15 -16.82
N ILE A 168 -3.86 15.55 -15.73
CA ILE A 168 -4.55 15.92 -14.49
C ILE A 168 -4.70 17.43 -14.45
N GLU A 169 -5.94 17.90 -14.33
CA GLU A 169 -6.23 19.31 -14.11
C GLU A 169 -5.74 19.74 -12.72
N ARG A 170 -5.01 20.83 -12.68
CA ARG A 170 -4.41 21.35 -11.45
C ARG A 170 -4.30 22.88 -11.46
N GLY A 171 -4.25 23.45 -10.27
CA GLY A 171 -4.02 24.87 -10.07
C GLY A 171 -2.56 25.28 -10.25
N LYS A 172 -2.24 26.50 -9.88
CA LYS A 172 -0.86 27.02 -9.88
C LYS A 172 -0.24 26.92 -8.49
N LEU A 173 1.08 26.76 -8.43
CA LEU A 173 1.81 26.72 -7.18
C LEU A 173 1.67 28.02 -6.39
N GLU A 174 1.58 29.16 -7.08
CA GLU A 174 1.47 30.51 -6.51
C GLU A 174 0.15 30.73 -5.75
N ASP A 175 -0.91 29.99 -6.13
CA ASP A 175 -2.23 30.10 -5.50
C ASP A 175 -2.32 29.30 -4.20
N GLN A 176 -1.28 28.52 -3.87
CA GLN A 176 -1.27 27.66 -2.68
C GLN A 176 -0.91 28.48 -1.43
N GLN A 177 -1.78 28.43 -0.45
CA GLN A 177 -1.54 29.05 0.87
C GLN A 177 -1.01 28.01 1.84
N LEU A 178 0.20 28.22 2.33
CA LEU A 178 0.75 27.39 3.41
C LEU A 178 0.13 27.83 4.75
N PRO A 179 -0.18 26.87 5.64
CA PRO A 179 -0.65 27.20 6.99
C PRO A 179 0.43 28.00 7.72
N THR A 180 0.08 29.19 8.15
CA THR A 180 1.00 30.13 8.83
C THR A 180 1.37 29.69 10.25
N ILE A 181 0.56 28.82 10.87
CA ILE A 181 0.79 28.33 12.23
C ILE A 181 0.89 26.80 12.18
N LEU A 182 2.09 26.29 12.30
CA LEU A 182 2.34 24.87 12.58
C LEU A 182 2.41 24.72 14.09
N HIS A 183 1.38 24.15 14.69
CA HIS A 183 1.44 23.74 16.11
C HIS A 183 2.46 22.63 16.26
N THR A 184 3.60 22.94 16.84
CA THR A 184 4.62 21.95 17.18
C THR A 184 4.20 21.19 18.44
N GLY A 185 4.21 19.88 18.36
CA GLY A 185 3.88 18.99 19.45
C GLY A 185 2.49 18.36 19.29
N VAL A 186 2.48 17.03 19.19
CA VAL A 186 1.25 16.24 19.19
C VAL A 186 1.06 15.75 20.63
N PRO A 187 -0.06 16.09 21.30
CA PRO A 187 -0.35 15.54 22.61
C PRO A 187 -0.28 14.00 22.60
N VAL A 188 0.34 13.41 23.61
CA VAL A 188 0.50 11.94 23.72
C VAL A 188 -0.85 11.21 23.64
N GLN A 189 -1.93 11.86 24.09
CA GLN A 189 -3.30 11.37 24.00
C GLN A 189 -3.77 11.13 22.54
N LEU A 190 -3.22 11.83 21.55
CA LEU A 190 -3.53 11.61 20.13
C LEU A 190 -2.82 10.39 19.55
N LEU A 191 -1.80 9.84 20.21
CA LEU A 191 -1.15 8.59 19.78
C LEU A 191 -2.15 7.43 19.74
N SER A 192 -3.10 7.39 20.66
CA SER A 192 -4.16 6.36 20.67
C SER A 192 -5.07 6.42 19.44
N ASN A 193 -5.11 7.55 18.71
CA ASN A 193 -5.90 7.68 17.48
C ASN A 193 -5.12 7.27 16.22
N ARG A 194 -3.81 7.06 16.33
CA ARG A 194 -2.98 6.64 15.19
C ARG A 194 -3.31 5.19 14.81
N PRO A 195 -3.64 4.93 13.53
CA PRO A 195 -4.02 3.58 13.10
C PRO A 195 -2.89 2.56 13.20
N ASP A 196 -1.63 2.98 13.01
CA ASP A 196 -0.45 2.13 13.13
C ASP A 196 -0.22 1.68 14.58
N VAL A 197 -0.41 2.58 15.55
CA VAL A 197 -0.33 2.26 16.98
C VAL A 197 -1.45 1.31 17.38
N LYS A 198 -2.69 1.57 16.96
CA LYS A 198 -3.82 0.65 17.17
C LYS A 198 -3.57 -0.73 16.57
N ALA A 199 -3.00 -0.80 15.38
CA ALA A 199 -2.68 -2.08 14.75
C ALA A 199 -1.63 -2.87 15.54
N ALA A 200 -0.60 -2.19 16.07
CA ALA A 200 0.42 -2.82 16.92
C ALA A 200 -0.14 -3.28 18.26
N GLU A 201 -1.01 -2.48 18.90
CA GLU A 201 -1.70 -2.84 20.13
C GLU A 201 -2.59 -4.09 19.96
N MET A 202 -3.36 -4.13 18.88
CA MET A 202 -4.20 -5.30 18.58
C MET A 202 -3.37 -6.53 18.20
N ALA A 203 -2.18 -6.35 17.61
CA ALA A 203 -1.25 -7.45 17.37
C ALA A 203 -0.73 -8.03 18.70
N LEU A 204 -0.36 -7.17 19.66
CA LEU A 204 0.05 -7.58 21.01
C LEU A 204 -1.10 -8.31 21.73
N ALA A 205 -2.30 -7.77 21.68
CA ALA A 205 -3.47 -8.43 22.29
C ALA A 205 -3.72 -9.81 21.67
N GLY A 206 -3.58 -9.95 20.36
CA GLY A 206 -3.72 -11.24 19.67
C GLY A 206 -2.69 -12.27 20.14
N THR A 207 -1.41 -11.91 20.20
CA THR A 207 -0.34 -12.79 20.72
C THR A 207 -0.52 -13.14 22.19
N TYR A 208 -1.00 -12.22 23.00
CA TYR A 208 -1.33 -12.49 24.40
C TYR A 208 -2.42 -13.57 24.52
N TYR A 209 -3.51 -13.49 23.78
CA TYR A 209 -4.55 -14.51 23.82
C TYR A 209 -4.05 -15.88 23.31
N LEU A 210 -3.18 -15.90 22.30
CA LEU A 210 -2.54 -17.14 21.83
C LEU A 210 -1.60 -17.74 22.88
N SER A 211 -0.86 -16.92 23.60
CA SER A 211 -0.03 -17.39 24.74
C SER A 211 -0.87 -18.06 25.83
N LEU A 212 -2.06 -17.54 26.13
CA LEU A 212 -2.98 -18.15 27.10
C LEU A 212 -3.45 -19.54 26.68
N ILE A 213 -3.56 -19.83 25.38
CA ILE A 213 -3.90 -21.16 24.89
C ILE A 213 -2.79 -22.14 25.25
N HIS A 214 -1.52 -21.79 25.03
CA HIS A 214 -0.39 -22.66 25.38
C HIS A 214 -0.22 -22.89 26.88
N ILE A 215 -0.55 -21.90 27.71
CA ILE A 215 -0.51 -22.01 29.18
C ILE A 215 -1.63 -22.92 29.68
N SER A 216 -2.80 -22.86 29.06
CA SER A 216 -3.99 -23.62 29.50
C SER A 216 -4.06 -25.04 28.91
N GLU A 217 -3.36 -25.34 27.83
CA GLU A 217 -3.24 -26.70 27.30
C GLU A 217 -2.28 -27.49 28.18
N PRO A 218 -2.74 -28.60 28.83
CA PRO A 218 -1.82 -29.47 29.56
C PRO A 218 -0.82 -30.05 28.57
N THR A 219 0.43 -29.67 28.71
CA THR A 219 1.53 -30.32 27.98
C THR A 219 1.40 -31.79 28.24
N ARG A 220 1.15 -32.61 27.23
CA ARG A 220 1.31 -34.08 27.35
C ARG A 220 2.76 -34.32 27.75
N LEU A 221 2.99 -34.47 29.05
CA LEU A 221 4.22 -35.09 29.55
C LEU A 221 4.26 -36.47 28.90
N ARG A 222 5.06 -36.61 27.85
CA ARG A 222 5.57 -37.93 27.46
C ARG A 222 6.44 -38.37 28.62
N CYS A 223 5.86 -39.09 29.56
CA CYS A 223 6.64 -39.97 30.42
C CYS A 223 7.29 -40.99 29.49
N ILE A 224 8.60 -40.90 29.34
CA ILE A 224 9.46 -41.92 28.76
C ILE A 224 9.57 -43.00 29.80
#